data_e803e51dac2d00a38c4452c8eef427f0
#
_entry.id   e803e51dac2d00a38c4452c8eef427f0
#
_cell.length_a   1.000
_cell.length_b   1.000
_cell.length_c   1.000
_cell.angle_alpha   90.00
_cell.angle_beta   90.00
_cell.angle_gamma   90.00
#
_symmetry.space_group_name_H-M   'P 1'
#
loop_
_entity.id
_entity.type
_entity.pdbx_description
1 polymer ?
#
loop_
_entity_poly.entity_id
_entity_poly.type
_entity_poly.pdbx_seq_one_letter_code
_entity_poly.pdbx_strand_id
1 'polypeptide(L)'
;GRPPIPCLDGLLAVCEDRDGFELELARLAHERSLPTLGICRGMQVMNVALGGSLYRDLYNCGVTEKQHRQNPPYYGISHKVTIAKGSLLESVVSASGDFEVNSMHHQGVDHVAPALLVAARSEDRVVEAVEDPAKPFFLGVQWHPEYLDRHHGLFNALAAAAHHRDAR
;
A
#
# COMPACT_ATOMS: atom_id res chain seq x y z
N GLY A 1 28.14 -2.50 9.39
CA GLY A 1 27.79 -2.63 8.00
C GLY A 1 26.35 -2.19 7.83
N ARG A 2 26.09 -1.32 6.90
CA ARG A 2 24.75 -0.87 6.54
C ARG A 2 24.01 -2.11 6.02
N PRO A 3 22.80 -2.45 6.50
CA PRO A 3 22.07 -3.55 5.91
C PRO A 3 21.87 -3.26 4.41
N PRO A 4 21.90 -4.27 3.55
CA PRO A 4 21.69 -4.07 2.13
C PRO A 4 20.35 -3.38 1.95
N ILE A 5 20.32 -2.36 1.08
CA ILE A 5 19.09 -1.71 0.64
C ILE A 5 18.18 -2.84 0.15
N PRO A 6 16.98 -3.02 0.72
CA PRO A 6 16.09 -4.06 0.26
C PRO A 6 15.74 -3.74 -1.19
N CYS A 7 16.31 -4.50 -2.09
CA CYS A 7 16.10 -4.31 -3.51
C CYS A 7 14.63 -4.49 -3.84
N LEU A 8 14.12 -3.61 -4.68
CA LEU A 8 12.93 -3.83 -5.49
C LEU A 8 13.17 -4.96 -6.55
N ASP A 9 14.23 -5.73 -6.39
CA ASP A 9 14.78 -6.79 -7.28
C ASP A 9 13.87 -8.01 -7.50
N GLY A 10 12.63 -7.96 -7.08
CA GLY A 10 11.67 -9.05 -7.34
C GLY A 10 10.60 -8.68 -8.36
N LEU A 11 10.58 -7.45 -8.83
CA LEU A 11 9.73 -7.04 -9.93
C LEU A 11 10.36 -7.50 -11.24
N LEU A 12 9.60 -8.19 -12.05
CA LEU A 12 9.93 -8.58 -13.41
C LEU A 12 10.61 -7.41 -14.16
N ALA A 13 11.89 -7.52 -14.41
CA ALA A 13 12.79 -6.51 -14.95
C ALA A 13 12.97 -5.29 -14.02
N VAL A 14 14.05 -5.30 -13.25
CA VAL A 14 14.55 -4.10 -12.55
C VAL A 14 14.76 -3.01 -13.60
N CYS A 15 13.95 -1.98 -13.56
CA CYS A 15 14.15 -0.77 -14.32
C CYS A 15 14.63 0.29 -13.32
N GLU A 16 15.93 0.40 -13.12
CA GLU A 16 16.54 1.33 -12.17
C GLU A 16 16.04 2.77 -12.37
N ASP A 17 15.86 3.18 -13.64
CA ASP A 17 15.32 4.49 -13.97
C ASP A 17 13.87 4.67 -13.48
N ARG A 18 13.04 3.64 -13.65
CA ARG A 18 11.65 3.67 -13.16
C ARG A 18 11.59 3.69 -11.66
N ASP A 19 12.37 2.86 -10.99
CA ASP A 19 12.40 2.75 -9.54
C ASP A 19 12.87 4.08 -8.92
N GLY A 20 13.94 4.66 -9.45
CA GLY A 20 14.43 5.97 -9.03
C GLY A 20 13.40 7.07 -9.20
N PHE A 21 12.72 7.11 -10.35
CA PHE A 21 11.67 8.08 -10.62
C PHE A 21 10.47 7.94 -9.66
N GLU A 22 9.97 6.72 -9.45
CA GLU A 22 8.81 6.48 -8.60
C GLU A 22 9.10 6.76 -7.12
N LEU A 23 10.30 6.44 -6.64
CA LEU A 23 10.74 6.76 -5.27
C LEU A 23 10.79 8.28 -5.06
N GLU A 24 11.38 9.01 -6.01
CA GLU A 24 11.45 10.47 -5.93
C GLU A 24 10.06 11.10 -6.04
N LEU A 25 9.20 10.59 -6.92
CA LEU A 25 7.81 11.04 -7.04
C LEU A 25 7.05 10.87 -5.72
N ALA A 26 7.15 9.71 -5.08
CA ALA A 26 6.50 9.44 -3.80
C ALA A 26 7.02 10.37 -2.70
N ARG A 27 8.34 10.60 -2.64
CA ARG A 27 8.97 11.51 -1.68
C ARG A 27 8.47 12.94 -1.87
N LEU A 28 8.48 13.46 -3.09
CA LEU A 28 8.00 14.80 -3.42
C LEU A 28 6.49 14.96 -3.17
N ALA A 29 5.70 13.95 -3.48
CA ALA A 29 4.27 13.96 -3.19
C ALA A 29 4.01 14.08 -1.68
N HIS A 30 4.73 13.30 -0.89
CA HIS A 30 4.65 13.36 0.56
C HIS A 30 5.09 14.73 1.12
N GLU A 31 6.26 15.25 0.72
CA GLU A 31 6.76 16.55 1.15
C GLU A 31 5.80 17.68 0.84
N ARG A 32 5.21 17.66 -0.35
CA ARG A 32 4.26 18.67 -0.82
C ARG A 32 2.82 18.45 -0.33
N SER A 33 2.59 17.42 0.50
CA SER A 33 1.27 17.03 0.98
C SER A 33 0.26 16.87 -0.17
N LEU A 34 0.70 16.27 -1.28
CA LEU A 34 -0.18 15.92 -2.38
C LEU A 34 -1.08 14.77 -1.97
N PRO A 35 -2.40 14.83 -2.19
CA PRO A 35 -3.26 13.66 -2.04
C PRO A 35 -2.74 12.52 -2.90
N THR A 36 -2.44 11.40 -2.26
CA THR A 36 -1.75 10.27 -2.89
C THR A 36 -2.40 8.95 -2.49
N LEU A 37 -2.74 8.13 -3.49
CA LEU A 37 -3.15 6.74 -3.31
C LEU A 37 -2.12 5.82 -3.96
N GLY A 38 -1.43 5.02 -3.15
CA GLY A 38 -0.52 3.97 -3.63
C GLY A 38 -1.23 2.62 -3.71
N ILE A 39 -1.23 1.98 -4.89
CA ILE A 39 -1.87 0.68 -5.10
C ILE A 39 -0.79 -0.37 -5.34
N CYS A 40 -0.82 -1.47 -4.59
CA CYS A 40 0.08 -2.61 -4.66
C CYS A 40 1.56 -2.16 -4.63
N ARG A 41 2.24 -2.17 -5.77
CA ARG A 41 3.60 -1.64 -5.90
C ARG A 41 3.69 -0.17 -5.45
N GLY A 42 2.65 0.64 -5.67
CA GLY A 42 2.60 2.03 -5.23
C GLY A 42 2.70 2.18 -3.71
N MET A 43 2.02 1.34 -2.93
CA MET A 43 2.16 1.30 -1.47
C MET A 43 3.59 0.94 -1.05
N GLN A 44 4.20 -0.04 -1.73
CA GLN A 44 5.58 -0.47 -1.45
C GLN A 44 6.57 0.66 -1.74
N VAL A 45 6.40 1.36 -2.86
CA VAL A 45 7.21 2.53 -3.23
C VAL A 45 7.07 3.64 -2.18
N MET A 46 5.85 3.96 -1.72
CA MET A 46 5.61 4.93 -0.65
C MET A 46 6.37 4.56 0.62
N ASN A 47 6.31 3.30 1.03
CA ASN A 47 7.00 2.83 2.22
C ASN A 47 8.53 2.96 2.08
N VAL A 48 9.10 2.52 0.97
CA VAL A 48 10.56 2.58 0.74
C VAL A 48 11.04 4.02 0.59
N ALA A 49 10.31 4.88 -0.12
CA ALA A 49 10.64 6.29 -0.31
C ALA A 49 10.74 7.06 1.01
N LEU A 50 10.00 6.63 2.04
CA LEU A 50 9.98 7.24 3.37
C LEU A 50 10.85 6.50 4.39
N GLY A 51 11.68 5.53 3.95
CA GLY A 51 12.69 4.86 4.77
C GLY A 51 12.28 3.51 5.35
N GLY A 52 11.19 2.92 4.87
CA GLY A 52 10.80 1.55 5.18
C GLY A 52 11.52 0.51 4.32
N SER A 53 11.20 -0.77 4.53
CA SER A 53 11.77 -1.90 3.77
C SER A 53 10.70 -2.91 3.33
N LEU A 54 11.10 -3.81 2.43
CA LEU A 54 10.23 -4.84 1.87
C LEU A 54 10.85 -6.24 2.05
N TYR A 55 10.00 -7.23 2.27
CA TYR A 55 10.33 -8.62 2.00
C TYR A 55 10.39 -8.85 0.50
N ARG A 56 11.44 -9.50 0.02
CA ARG A 56 11.60 -9.85 -1.40
C ARG A 56 10.55 -10.84 -1.88
N ASP A 57 10.16 -11.75 -0.98
CA ASP A 57 9.14 -12.76 -1.23
C ASP A 57 8.60 -13.21 0.13
N LEU A 58 7.33 -13.02 0.37
CA LEU A 58 6.69 -13.31 1.65
C LEU A 58 6.77 -14.80 2.01
N TYR A 59 6.57 -15.67 1.02
CA TYR A 59 6.59 -17.12 1.21
C TYR A 59 8.04 -17.63 1.42
N ASN A 60 8.95 -17.25 0.52
CA ASN A 60 10.35 -17.71 0.59
C ASN A 60 11.11 -17.12 1.78
N CYS A 61 10.69 -15.96 2.30
CA CYS A 61 11.23 -15.39 3.54
C CYS A 61 10.60 -15.97 4.80
N GLY A 62 9.67 -16.90 4.69
CA GLY A 62 9.00 -17.53 5.84
C GLY A 62 8.07 -16.59 6.62
N VAL A 63 7.61 -15.52 6.00
CA VAL A 63 6.69 -14.53 6.61
C VAL A 63 5.29 -15.10 6.69
N THR A 64 4.87 -15.81 5.66
CA THR A 64 3.55 -16.46 5.56
C THR A 64 3.63 -17.77 4.79
N GLU A 65 2.72 -18.68 5.10
CA GLU A 65 2.47 -19.91 4.32
C GLU A 65 1.35 -19.71 3.29
N LYS A 66 0.64 -18.57 3.34
CA LYS A 66 -0.45 -18.25 2.43
C LYS A 66 0.07 -17.65 1.12
N GLN A 67 -0.58 -18.00 0.04
CA GLN A 67 -0.32 -17.40 -1.26
C GLN A 67 -1.06 -16.06 -1.38
N HIS A 68 -0.30 -14.96 -1.45
CA HIS A 68 -0.82 -13.61 -1.71
C HIS A 68 -0.92 -13.29 -3.21
N ARG A 69 -0.75 -14.28 -4.07
CA ARG A 69 -0.89 -14.15 -5.52
C ARG A 69 -1.98 -15.07 -6.02
N GLN A 70 -3.20 -14.53 -6.13
CA GLN A 70 -4.32 -15.27 -6.70
C GLN A 70 -4.20 -15.46 -8.21
N ASN A 71 -4.83 -16.52 -8.70
CA ASN A 71 -5.06 -16.69 -10.13
C ASN A 71 -6.25 -15.85 -10.60
N PRO A 72 -6.35 -15.49 -11.89
CA PRO A 72 -7.56 -14.88 -12.44
C PRO A 72 -8.81 -15.70 -12.12
N PRO A 73 -9.95 -15.05 -11.94
CA PRO A 73 -10.24 -13.64 -12.19
C PRO A 73 -9.86 -12.74 -11.00
N TYR A 74 -9.29 -11.54 -11.28
CA TYR A 74 -8.78 -10.62 -10.27
C TYR A 74 -9.86 -9.79 -9.55
N TYR A 75 -11.11 -9.84 -9.99
CA TYR A 75 -12.28 -9.32 -9.27
C TYR A 75 -12.78 -10.26 -8.15
N GLY A 76 -12.18 -11.45 -8.04
CA GLY A 76 -12.46 -12.39 -6.95
C GLY A 76 -11.77 -11.98 -5.65
N ILE A 77 -12.43 -12.30 -4.53
CA ILE A 77 -11.86 -12.09 -3.20
C ILE A 77 -10.83 -13.17 -2.90
N SER A 78 -9.69 -12.77 -2.34
CA SER A 78 -8.61 -13.67 -1.92
C SER A 78 -8.65 -13.94 -0.42
N HIS A 79 -8.66 -12.86 0.38
CA HIS A 79 -8.61 -12.96 1.83
C HIS A 79 -9.26 -11.75 2.51
N LYS A 80 -9.26 -11.77 3.84
CA LYS A 80 -9.71 -10.65 4.66
C LYS A 80 -8.53 -9.88 5.23
N VAL A 81 -8.74 -8.59 5.40
CA VAL A 81 -7.86 -7.72 6.16
C VAL A 81 -8.61 -7.12 7.34
N THR A 82 -7.93 -6.91 8.45
CA THR A 82 -8.49 -6.20 9.60
C THR A 82 -8.03 -4.75 9.52
N ILE A 83 -8.99 -3.83 9.41
CA ILE A 83 -8.75 -2.39 9.33
C ILE A 83 -8.55 -1.81 10.72
N ALA A 84 -7.54 -0.97 10.86
CA ALA A 84 -7.22 -0.28 12.11
C ALA A 84 -8.30 0.77 12.43
N LYS A 85 -8.80 0.72 13.66
CA LYS A 85 -9.81 1.67 14.14
C LYS A 85 -9.25 3.10 14.18
N GLY A 86 -10.03 4.05 13.70
CA GLY A 86 -9.65 5.47 13.64
C GLY A 86 -8.72 5.81 12.49
N SER A 87 -8.42 4.87 11.58
CA SER A 87 -7.61 5.12 10.40
C SER A 87 -8.36 5.92 9.34
N LEU A 88 -7.60 6.59 8.46
CA LEU A 88 -8.15 7.21 7.26
C LEU A 88 -8.84 6.14 6.39
N LEU A 89 -8.20 4.97 6.26
CA LEU A 89 -8.77 3.86 5.51
C LEU A 89 -10.16 3.47 6.04
N GLU A 90 -10.35 3.33 7.36
CA GLU A 90 -11.65 3.03 7.97
C GLU A 90 -12.72 4.05 7.54
N SER A 91 -12.38 5.33 7.59
CA SER A 91 -13.30 6.41 7.21
C SER A 91 -13.69 6.38 5.73
N VAL A 92 -12.74 6.00 4.87
CA VAL A 92 -12.92 5.97 3.40
C VAL A 92 -13.75 4.78 2.95
N VAL A 93 -13.50 3.59 3.49
CA VAL A 93 -14.25 2.38 3.10
C VAL A 93 -15.54 2.21 3.89
N SER A 94 -15.79 3.06 4.90
CA SER A 94 -16.96 3.01 5.79
C SER A 94 -17.14 1.63 6.45
N ALA A 95 -16.02 0.96 6.75
CA ALA A 95 -16.00 -0.36 7.35
C ALA A 95 -14.91 -0.43 8.41
N SER A 96 -15.24 -0.99 9.56
CA SER A 96 -14.29 -1.33 10.61
C SER A 96 -14.22 -2.85 10.80
N GLY A 97 -13.06 -3.36 11.14
CA GLY A 97 -12.84 -4.79 11.33
C GLY A 97 -12.53 -5.48 9.99
N ASP A 98 -13.15 -6.64 9.77
CA ASP A 98 -12.85 -7.48 8.61
C ASP A 98 -13.36 -6.89 7.29
N PHE A 99 -12.47 -6.76 6.33
CA PHE A 99 -12.72 -6.24 5.00
C PHE A 99 -12.11 -7.17 3.95
N GLU A 100 -12.87 -7.52 2.93
CA GLU A 100 -12.48 -8.53 1.92
C GLU A 100 -11.74 -7.89 0.76
N VAL A 101 -10.58 -8.45 0.37
CA VAL A 101 -9.70 -7.93 -0.67
C VAL A 101 -9.28 -9.00 -1.68
N ASN A 102 -8.88 -8.58 -2.88
CA ASN A 102 -8.12 -9.40 -3.81
C ASN A 102 -6.62 -9.35 -3.49
N SER A 103 -5.80 -10.19 -4.12
CA SER A 103 -4.37 -10.22 -3.83
C SER A 103 -3.55 -10.68 -5.03
N MET A 104 -2.59 -9.87 -5.44
CA MET A 104 -1.75 -10.12 -6.61
C MET A 104 -0.28 -9.75 -6.36
N HIS A 105 0.23 -10.03 -5.15
CA HIS A 105 1.60 -9.69 -4.78
C HIS A 105 2.32 -10.89 -4.17
N HIS A 106 3.63 -10.89 -4.21
CA HIS A 106 4.50 -11.85 -3.53
C HIS A 106 5.49 -11.13 -2.60
N GLN A 107 5.65 -9.82 -2.78
CA GLN A 107 6.40 -8.94 -1.90
C GLN A 107 5.45 -8.25 -0.92
N GLY A 108 5.97 -7.78 0.19
CA GLY A 108 5.21 -7.02 1.19
C GLY A 108 6.12 -6.16 2.05
N VAL A 109 5.51 -5.28 2.83
CA VAL A 109 6.24 -4.42 3.77
C VAL A 109 6.85 -5.25 4.88
N ASP A 110 8.15 -5.08 5.10
CA ASP A 110 8.91 -5.62 6.24
C ASP A 110 8.92 -4.59 7.39
N HIS A 111 9.66 -3.50 7.21
CA HIS A 111 9.63 -2.38 8.16
C HIS A 111 8.80 -1.24 7.59
N VAL A 112 7.82 -0.81 8.37
CA VAL A 112 7.01 0.37 8.04
C VAL A 112 7.85 1.63 8.25
N ALA A 113 7.80 2.55 7.28
CA ALA A 113 8.51 3.81 7.36
C ALA A 113 8.08 4.62 8.60
N PRO A 114 8.99 5.40 9.24
CA PRO A 114 8.67 6.11 10.48
C PRO A 114 7.50 7.09 10.40
N ALA A 115 7.22 7.64 9.22
CA ALA A 115 6.11 8.56 8.99
C ALA A 115 4.77 7.85 8.75
N LEU A 116 4.78 6.53 8.56
CA LEU A 116 3.59 5.77 8.20
C LEU A 116 3.07 4.96 9.39
N LEU A 117 1.76 4.80 9.44
CA LEU A 117 1.05 3.87 10.32
C LEU A 117 0.45 2.73 9.51
N VAL A 118 0.34 1.56 10.13
CA VAL A 118 -0.37 0.43 9.53
C VAL A 118 -1.87 0.67 9.65
N ALA A 119 -2.55 0.76 8.50
CA ALA A 119 -3.99 0.94 8.41
C ALA A 119 -4.76 -0.39 8.25
N ALA A 120 -4.11 -1.44 7.73
CA ALA A 120 -4.70 -2.78 7.69
C ALA A 120 -3.64 -3.88 7.68
N ARG A 121 -4.04 -5.06 8.20
CA ARG A 121 -3.26 -6.31 8.14
C ARG A 121 -4.14 -7.48 7.73
N SER A 122 -3.56 -8.43 7.01
CA SER A 122 -4.17 -9.72 6.77
C SER A 122 -4.16 -10.62 8.02
N GLU A 123 -4.88 -11.73 7.98
CA GLU A 123 -4.95 -12.70 9.08
C GLU A 123 -3.56 -13.26 9.46
N ASP A 124 -2.67 -13.42 8.50
CA ASP A 124 -1.29 -13.84 8.64
C ASP A 124 -0.31 -12.69 8.90
N ARG A 125 -0.84 -11.52 9.28
CA ARG A 125 -0.14 -10.31 9.74
C ARG A 125 0.66 -9.56 8.68
N VAL A 126 0.54 -9.90 7.41
CA VAL A 126 1.12 -9.10 6.34
C VAL A 126 0.51 -7.70 6.37
N VAL A 127 1.33 -6.68 6.17
CA VAL A 127 0.86 -5.29 6.08
C VAL A 127 0.13 -5.11 4.75
N GLU A 128 -1.14 -4.77 4.82
CA GLU A 128 -2.02 -4.63 3.65
C GLU A 128 -2.42 -3.19 3.36
N ALA A 129 -2.26 -2.28 4.33
CA ALA A 129 -2.39 -0.86 4.09
C ALA A 129 -1.53 -0.03 5.04
N VAL A 130 -1.06 1.10 4.54
CA VAL A 130 -0.31 2.11 5.31
C VAL A 130 -0.86 3.50 5.03
N GLU A 131 -0.77 4.40 6.00
CA GLU A 131 -1.20 5.79 5.86
C GLU A 131 -0.31 6.74 6.66
N ASP A 132 -0.23 8.00 6.25
CA ASP A 132 0.35 9.07 7.06
C ASP A 132 -0.76 9.96 7.62
N PRO A 133 -1.07 9.87 8.94
CA PRO A 133 -2.13 10.65 9.55
C PRO A 133 -1.82 12.16 9.62
N ALA A 134 -0.58 12.57 9.40
CA ALA A 134 -0.19 13.98 9.33
C ALA A 134 -0.48 14.62 7.97
N LYS A 135 -0.90 13.83 6.98
CA LYS A 135 -1.23 14.30 5.63
C LYS A 135 -2.73 14.30 5.39
N PRO A 136 -3.25 15.23 4.58
CA PRO A 136 -4.69 15.26 4.26
C PRO A 136 -5.20 13.97 3.62
N PHE A 137 -4.39 13.37 2.75
CA PHE A 137 -4.67 12.08 2.11
C PHE A 137 -3.36 11.48 1.60
N PHE A 138 -2.79 10.55 2.34
CA PHE A 138 -1.61 9.79 1.93
C PHE A 138 -1.82 8.34 2.38
N LEU A 139 -2.37 7.52 1.47
CA LEU A 139 -2.85 6.17 1.75
C LEU A 139 -2.28 5.19 0.74
N GLY A 140 -1.73 4.08 1.21
CA GLY A 140 -1.30 2.95 0.41
C GLY A 140 -2.10 1.70 0.74
N VAL A 141 -2.50 0.93 -0.29
CA VAL A 141 -3.16 -0.37 -0.15
C VAL A 141 -2.41 -1.42 -0.96
N GLN A 142 -2.28 -2.63 -0.41
CA GLN A 142 -1.52 -3.70 -1.05
C GLN A 142 -2.35 -4.45 -2.09
N TRP A 143 -3.67 -4.51 -1.91
CA TRP A 143 -4.60 -5.09 -2.88
C TRP A 143 -4.84 -4.16 -4.08
N HIS A 144 -5.67 -4.63 -5.01
CA HIS A 144 -6.03 -3.90 -6.23
C HIS A 144 -7.51 -3.50 -6.21
N PRO A 145 -7.85 -2.33 -5.61
CA PRO A 145 -9.21 -1.84 -5.50
C PRO A 145 -9.86 -1.55 -6.86
N GLU A 146 -9.05 -1.33 -7.92
CA GLU A 146 -9.54 -1.05 -9.27
C GLU A 146 -10.30 -2.22 -9.91
N TYR A 147 -10.15 -3.43 -9.38
CA TYR A 147 -10.90 -4.61 -9.82
C TYR A 147 -12.14 -4.90 -8.95
N LEU A 148 -12.42 -4.09 -7.93
CA LEU A 148 -13.46 -4.36 -6.93
C LEU A 148 -14.43 -3.18 -6.84
N ASP A 149 -15.63 -3.31 -7.39
CA ASP A 149 -16.63 -2.23 -7.46
C ASP A 149 -16.91 -1.59 -6.08
N ARG A 150 -17.00 -2.41 -5.03
CA ARG A 150 -17.23 -1.95 -3.65
C ARG A 150 -16.06 -1.15 -3.04
N HIS A 151 -14.91 -1.08 -3.73
CA HIS A 151 -13.71 -0.38 -3.26
C HIS A 151 -13.51 0.99 -3.93
N HIS A 152 -14.41 1.41 -4.81
CA HIS A 152 -14.34 2.68 -5.52
C HIS A 152 -14.37 3.90 -4.59
N GLY A 153 -14.79 3.75 -3.33
CA GLY A 153 -14.69 4.77 -2.30
C GLY A 153 -13.29 5.36 -2.13
N LEU A 154 -12.23 4.54 -2.33
CA LEU A 154 -10.83 4.99 -2.29
C LEU A 154 -10.52 6.04 -3.36
N PHE A 155 -10.99 5.84 -4.58
CA PHE A 155 -10.79 6.78 -5.69
C PHE A 155 -11.60 8.05 -5.49
N ASN A 156 -12.84 7.93 -5.00
CA ASN A 156 -13.69 9.07 -4.69
C ASN A 156 -13.07 9.95 -3.58
N ALA A 157 -12.51 9.33 -2.55
CA ALA A 157 -11.85 10.04 -1.47
C ALA A 157 -10.57 10.76 -1.93
N LEU A 158 -9.77 10.12 -2.80
CA LEU A 158 -8.62 10.76 -3.43
C LEU A 158 -9.03 11.98 -4.25
N ALA A 159 -10.07 11.86 -5.09
CA ALA A 159 -10.60 12.96 -5.89
C ALA A 159 -11.09 14.11 -5.03
N ALA A 160 -11.85 13.81 -3.97
CA ALA A 160 -12.32 14.82 -3.02
C ALA A 160 -11.15 15.55 -2.33
N ALA A 161 -10.14 14.83 -1.89
CA ALA A 161 -8.95 15.41 -1.28
C ALA A 161 -8.18 16.33 -2.24
N ALA A 162 -8.10 15.96 -3.53
CA ALA A 162 -7.48 16.79 -4.56
C ALA A 162 -8.25 18.09 -4.79
N HIS A 163 -9.58 18.04 -4.90
CA HIS A 163 -10.42 19.24 -5.05
C HIS A 163 -10.32 20.21 -3.86
N HIS A 164 -10.26 19.68 -2.63
CA HIS A 164 -10.10 20.53 -1.44
C HIS A 164 -8.75 21.24 -1.36
N ARG A 165 -7.72 20.72 -2.01
CA ARG A 165 -6.42 21.37 -2.09
C ARG A 165 -6.43 22.56 -3.04
N ASP A 166 -7.06 22.41 -4.21
CA ASP A 166 -7.10 23.46 -5.24
C ASP A 166 -7.97 24.67 -4.82
N ALA A 167 -8.81 24.49 -3.80
CA ALA A 167 -9.67 25.54 -3.25
C ALA A 167 -8.99 26.42 -2.16
N ARG A 168 -7.71 26.14 -1.82
CA ARG A 168 -6.90 26.91 -0.85
C ARG A 168 -5.82 27.72 -1.52
#